data_61398b7449c744bc9d76eb09a8069f79
#
_entry.id   61398b7449c744bc9d76eb09a8069f79
#
_cell.length_a   1.000
_cell.length_b   1.000
_cell.length_c   1.000
_cell.angle_alpha   90.00
_cell.angle_beta   90.00
_cell.angle_gamma   90.00
#
_symmetry.space_group_name_H-M   'P 1'
#
loop_
_entity.id
_entity.type
_entity.pdbx_description
1 polymer ?
#
loop_
_entity_poly.entity_id
_entity_poly.type
_entity_poly.pdbx_seq_one_letter_code
_entity_poly.pdbx_strand_id
1 'polypeptide(L)'
;MTTDEQRIRALIERWVAAVHNGDLDGVLADHADDIVMFDVPPPYEGVRGREAYRRVWPDFFEWQRQGASFEIDTLDVTAGDDVAFAHALLRCGTPKDFTDNPDNRLRLTLGLRKVNGHWVVTHEHHSFPLT
;
A
#
# COMPACT_ATOMS: atom_id res chain seq x y z
N MET A 1 16.25 18.53 9.95
CA MET A 1 16.19 17.14 10.48
C MET A 1 14.87 16.49 10.09
N THR A 2 14.91 15.28 9.57
CA THR A 2 13.72 14.57 9.12
C THR A 2 13.03 13.89 10.31
N THR A 3 11.76 14.16 10.51
CA THR A 3 10.97 13.50 11.57
C THR A 3 10.58 12.06 11.14
N ASP A 4 10.16 11.25 12.11
CA ASP A 4 9.64 9.90 11.82
C ASP A 4 8.41 9.97 10.92
N GLU A 5 7.50 10.91 11.17
CA GLU A 5 6.33 11.12 10.30
C GLU A 5 6.75 11.39 8.86
N GLN A 6 7.74 12.27 8.65
CA GLN A 6 8.24 12.58 7.31
C GLN A 6 8.88 11.37 6.63
N ARG A 7 9.62 10.56 7.40
CA ARG A 7 10.25 9.32 6.89
C ARG A 7 9.20 8.30 6.46
N ILE A 8 8.16 8.14 7.27
CA ILE A 8 7.07 7.21 6.95
C ILE A 8 6.31 7.69 5.73
N ARG A 9 6.00 8.99 5.65
CA ARG A 9 5.33 9.58 4.49
C ARG A 9 6.14 9.33 3.22
N ALA A 10 7.44 9.57 3.27
CA ALA A 10 8.33 9.34 2.13
C ALA A 10 8.38 7.86 1.72
N LEU A 11 8.40 6.95 2.70
CA LEU A 11 8.37 5.51 2.47
C LEU A 11 7.08 5.10 1.73
N ILE A 12 5.94 5.61 2.17
CA ILE A 12 4.65 5.31 1.56
C ILE A 12 4.57 5.88 0.14
N GLU A 13 5.03 7.10 -0.05
CA GLU A 13 5.06 7.73 -1.37
C GLU A 13 5.94 6.95 -2.36
N ARG A 14 7.10 6.46 -1.91
CA ARG A 14 7.97 5.61 -2.73
C ARG A 14 7.29 4.29 -3.07
N TRP A 15 6.60 3.68 -2.09
CA TRP A 15 5.87 2.43 -2.32
C TRP A 15 4.78 2.61 -3.36
N VAL A 16 3.98 3.67 -3.26
CA VAL A 16 2.93 3.98 -4.24
C VAL A 16 3.53 4.16 -5.63
N ALA A 17 4.63 4.89 -5.75
CA ALA A 17 5.32 5.08 -7.02
C ALA A 17 5.83 3.75 -7.59
N ALA A 18 6.39 2.88 -6.74
CA ALA A 18 6.86 1.56 -7.16
C ALA A 18 5.71 0.69 -7.67
N VAL A 19 4.56 0.71 -7.00
CA VAL A 19 3.36 -0.01 -7.45
C VAL A 19 2.92 0.52 -8.81
N HIS A 20 2.81 1.83 -8.94
CA HIS A 20 2.38 2.45 -10.20
C HIS A 20 3.31 2.11 -11.36
N ASN A 21 4.61 2.03 -11.10
CA ASN A 21 5.61 1.75 -12.12
C ASN A 21 5.85 0.26 -12.37
N GLY A 22 5.19 -0.63 -11.62
CA GLY A 22 5.41 -2.07 -11.76
C GLY A 22 6.78 -2.51 -11.28
N ASP A 23 7.36 -1.79 -10.33
CA ASP A 23 8.69 -2.06 -9.77
C ASP A 23 8.56 -2.99 -8.56
N LEU A 24 8.68 -4.29 -8.78
CA LEU A 24 8.48 -5.28 -7.72
C LEU A 24 9.49 -5.12 -6.58
N ASP A 25 10.76 -4.88 -6.88
CA ASP A 25 11.78 -4.68 -5.84
C ASP A 25 11.46 -3.45 -4.99
N GLY A 26 11.01 -2.38 -5.62
CA GLY A 26 10.57 -1.17 -4.91
C GLY A 26 9.36 -1.40 -4.03
N VAL A 27 8.41 -2.23 -4.49
CA VAL A 27 7.22 -2.60 -3.71
C VAL A 27 7.61 -3.41 -2.48
N LEU A 28 8.61 -4.28 -2.58
CA LEU A 28 9.07 -5.13 -1.47
C LEU A 28 9.99 -4.41 -0.50
N ALA A 29 10.58 -3.30 -0.92
CA ALA A 29 11.49 -2.53 -0.06
C ALA A 29 10.77 -2.08 1.21
N ASP A 30 11.49 -2.11 2.35
CA ASP A 30 10.98 -1.67 3.64
C ASP A 30 9.71 -2.39 4.10
N HIS A 31 9.53 -3.63 3.67
CA HIS A 31 8.44 -4.50 4.11
C HIS A 31 9.00 -5.64 4.97
N ALA A 32 8.36 -5.90 6.08
CA ALA A 32 8.82 -6.92 7.04
C ALA A 32 8.64 -8.33 6.48
N ASP A 33 9.52 -9.25 6.89
CA ASP A 33 9.44 -10.67 6.48
C ASP A 33 8.13 -11.32 6.92
N ASP A 34 7.56 -10.86 8.03
CA ASP A 34 6.33 -11.38 8.62
C ASP A 34 5.09 -10.52 8.31
N ILE A 35 5.13 -9.75 7.26
CA ILE A 35 4.00 -8.88 6.86
C ILE A 35 2.69 -9.68 6.74
N VAL A 36 1.60 -9.06 7.17
CA VAL A 36 0.24 -9.56 6.98
C VAL A 36 -0.53 -8.53 6.16
N MET A 37 -1.11 -8.95 5.06
CA MET A 37 -1.95 -8.08 4.23
C MET A 37 -3.35 -8.66 4.09
N PHE A 38 -4.35 -7.83 4.34
CA PHE A 38 -5.74 -8.13 4.00
C PHE A 38 -6.05 -7.37 2.71
N ASP A 39 -6.17 -8.12 1.62
CA ASP A 39 -6.37 -7.53 0.31
C ASP A 39 -7.84 -7.63 -0.12
N VAL A 40 -8.19 -6.92 -1.18
CA VAL A 40 -9.53 -6.95 -1.76
C VAL A 40 -9.90 -8.36 -2.23
N PRO A 41 -9.06 -9.07 -3.01
CA PRO A 41 -9.38 -10.45 -3.41
C PRO A 41 -9.04 -11.45 -2.30
N PRO A 42 -9.56 -12.70 -2.40
CA PRO A 42 -9.17 -13.79 -1.49
C PRO A 42 -7.64 -14.01 -1.51
N PRO A 43 -7.08 -14.67 -0.50
CA PRO A 43 -7.75 -15.52 0.51
C PRO A 43 -8.34 -14.73 1.67
N TYR A 44 -9.37 -15.27 2.29
CA TYR A 44 -10.10 -14.60 3.39
C TYR A 44 -9.25 -14.39 4.64
N GLU A 45 -8.32 -15.29 4.92
CA GLU A 45 -7.40 -15.17 6.06
C GLU A 45 -6.26 -14.20 5.81
N GLY A 46 -6.17 -13.65 4.60
CA GLY A 46 -5.14 -12.72 4.22
C GLY A 46 -3.86 -13.37 3.72
N VAL A 47 -2.97 -12.52 3.25
CA VAL A 47 -1.65 -12.90 2.73
C VAL A 47 -0.65 -12.76 3.87
N ARG A 48 0.10 -13.82 4.14
CA ARG A 48 1.03 -13.85 5.27
C ARG A 48 2.44 -14.13 4.81
N GLY A 49 3.36 -13.26 5.22
CA GLY A 49 4.77 -13.34 4.89
C GLY A 49 5.12 -12.61 3.59
N ARG A 50 6.39 -12.20 3.52
CA ARG A 50 6.89 -11.38 2.43
C ARG A 50 6.87 -12.11 1.09
N GLU A 51 7.10 -13.42 1.09
CA GLU A 51 7.07 -14.20 -0.16
C GLU A 51 5.65 -14.30 -0.74
N ALA A 52 4.65 -14.53 0.11
CA ALA A 52 3.26 -14.55 -0.34
C ALA A 52 2.81 -13.15 -0.80
N TYR A 53 3.25 -12.11 -0.09
CA TYR A 53 3.01 -10.72 -0.46
C TYR A 53 3.59 -10.41 -1.86
N ARG A 54 4.80 -10.89 -2.12
CA ARG A 54 5.45 -10.72 -3.42
C ARG A 54 4.62 -11.29 -4.57
N ARG A 55 4.00 -12.44 -4.36
CA ARG A 55 3.24 -13.17 -5.40
C ARG A 55 1.95 -12.47 -5.82
N VAL A 56 1.46 -11.54 -5.03
CA VAL A 56 0.22 -10.80 -5.33
C VAL A 56 0.43 -9.80 -6.47
N TRP A 57 1.61 -9.21 -6.55
CA TRP A 57 1.84 -8.02 -7.37
C TRP A 57 1.91 -8.25 -8.87
N PRO A 58 2.48 -9.35 -9.41
CA PRO A 58 2.52 -9.52 -10.86
C PRO A 58 1.15 -9.44 -11.54
N ASP A 59 0.11 -10.05 -10.97
CA ASP A 59 -1.25 -9.98 -11.52
C ASP A 59 -1.80 -8.55 -11.45
N PHE A 60 -1.52 -7.85 -10.36
CA PHE A 60 -1.91 -6.45 -10.21
C PHE A 60 -1.24 -5.59 -11.28
N PHE A 61 0.06 -5.78 -11.50
CA PHE A 61 0.80 -5.03 -12.52
C PHE A 61 0.24 -5.29 -13.91
N GLU A 62 -0.13 -6.53 -14.21
CA GLU A 62 -0.74 -6.89 -15.50
C GLU A 62 -2.07 -6.15 -15.70
N TRP A 63 -2.91 -6.14 -14.68
CA TRP A 63 -4.16 -5.37 -14.71
C TRP A 63 -3.91 -3.88 -14.88
N GLN A 64 -2.92 -3.34 -14.18
CA GLN A 64 -2.58 -1.91 -14.20
C GLN A 64 -2.15 -1.43 -15.59
N ARG A 65 -1.58 -2.33 -16.42
CA ARG A 65 -1.16 -2.00 -17.78
C ARG A 65 -2.32 -1.58 -18.69
N GLN A 66 -3.54 -1.77 -18.26
CA GLN A 66 -4.73 -1.27 -18.96
C GLN A 66 -4.93 0.24 -18.80
N GLY A 67 -3.98 0.92 -18.18
CA GLY A 67 -4.05 2.37 -17.94
C GLY A 67 -4.63 2.73 -16.58
N ALA A 68 -4.63 1.80 -15.64
CA ALA A 68 -5.14 2.06 -14.31
C ALA A 68 -4.24 3.02 -13.53
N SER A 69 -4.88 3.87 -12.73
CA SER A 69 -4.19 4.77 -11.79
C SER A 69 -3.90 4.05 -10.48
N PHE A 70 -2.82 4.45 -9.83
CA PHE A 70 -2.54 4.09 -8.44
C PHE A 70 -1.83 5.30 -7.82
N GLU A 71 -2.61 6.19 -7.22
CA GLU A 71 -2.15 7.51 -6.77
C GLU A 71 -2.75 7.86 -5.43
N ILE A 72 -1.95 8.50 -4.56
CA ILE A 72 -2.43 8.99 -3.27
C ILE A 72 -3.36 10.19 -3.49
N ASP A 73 -4.56 10.12 -2.92
CA ASP A 73 -5.48 11.24 -2.82
C ASP A 73 -5.30 11.93 -1.47
N THR A 74 -5.36 11.16 -0.37
CA THR A 74 -5.08 11.66 0.97
C THR A 74 -4.20 10.68 1.72
N LEU A 75 -3.36 11.19 2.63
CA LEU A 75 -2.46 10.38 3.45
C LEU A 75 -2.27 11.04 4.81
N ASP A 76 -2.59 10.30 5.87
CA ASP A 76 -2.39 10.71 7.25
C ASP A 76 -1.49 9.70 7.96
N VAL A 77 -0.47 10.20 8.64
CA VAL A 77 0.52 9.38 9.36
C VAL A 77 0.51 9.75 10.84
N THR A 78 0.46 8.73 11.70
CA THR A 78 0.63 8.89 13.14
C THR A 78 1.81 8.04 13.57
N ALA A 79 2.88 8.70 14.03
CA ALA A 79 4.12 8.02 14.40
C ALA A 79 4.33 8.06 15.90
N GLY A 80 4.56 6.88 16.50
CA GLY A 80 5.09 6.75 17.86
C GLY A 80 6.61 6.56 17.81
N ASP A 81 7.19 6.14 18.92
CA ASP A 81 8.65 5.97 19.01
C ASP A 81 9.14 4.79 18.17
N ASP A 82 8.40 3.68 18.18
CA ASP A 82 8.81 2.44 17.52
C ASP A 82 7.67 1.74 16.76
N VAL A 83 6.44 2.23 16.85
CA VAL A 83 5.31 1.77 16.06
C VAL A 83 4.56 2.97 15.49
N ALA A 84 3.93 2.76 14.36
CA ALA A 84 3.18 3.80 13.68
C ALA A 84 2.03 3.17 12.90
N PHE A 85 1.06 4.01 12.55
CA PHE A 85 0.07 3.64 11.55
C PHE A 85 -0.16 4.79 10.59
N ALA A 86 -0.68 4.45 9.43
CA ALA A 86 -1.08 5.43 8.44
C ALA A 86 -2.37 4.97 7.78
N HIS A 87 -3.19 5.92 7.35
CA HIS A 87 -4.31 5.61 6.50
C HIS A 87 -4.34 6.55 5.30
N ALA A 88 -4.81 6.03 4.19
CA ALA A 88 -4.81 6.77 2.94
C ALA A 88 -6.03 6.41 2.10
N LEU A 89 -6.41 7.34 1.25
CA LEU A 89 -7.34 7.10 0.16
C LEU A 89 -6.55 7.23 -1.13
N LEU A 90 -6.68 6.22 -2.01
CA LEU A 90 -5.97 6.17 -3.27
C LEU A 90 -6.95 6.13 -4.44
N ARG A 91 -6.57 6.82 -5.50
CA ARG A 91 -7.21 6.62 -6.80
C ARG A 91 -6.61 5.35 -7.39
N CYS A 92 -7.41 4.29 -7.41
CA CYS A 92 -6.98 2.98 -7.91
C CYS A 92 -8.07 2.45 -8.83
N GLY A 93 -7.87 2.52 -10.14
CA GLY A 93 -8.85 2.09 -11.11
C GLY A 93 -8.48 2.50 -12.53
N THR A 94 -9.20 1.92 -13.48
CA THR A 94 -9.09 2.26 -14.90
C THR A 94 -9.85 3.55 -15.19
N PRO A 95 -9.61 4.20 -16.36
CA PRO A 95 -10.42 5.34 -16.77
C PRO A 95 -11.93 5.04 -16.77
N LYS A 96 -12.33 3.82 -17.16
CA LYS A 96 -13.72 3.41 -17.13
C LYS A 96 -14.27 3.35 -15.70
N ASP A 97 -13.48 2.82 -14.75
CA ASP A 97 -13.88 2.77 -13.34
C ASP A 97 -14.23 4.16 -12.81
N PHE A 98 -13.43 5.16 -13.14
CA PHE A 98 -13.66 6.55 -12.70
C PHE A 98 -14.80 7.24 -13.46
N THR A 99 -15.08 6.82 -14.68
CA THR A 99 -16.26 7.30 -15.41
C THR A 99 -17.53 6.77 -14.74
N ASP A 100 -17.54 5.48 -14.38
CA ASP A 100 -18.70 4.82 -13.78
C ASP A 100 -18.90 5.22 -12.32
N ASN A 101 -17.81 5.45 -11.58
CA ASN A 101 -17.86 5.79 -10.17
C ASN A 101 -16.68 6.70 -9.79
N PRO A 102 -16.79 8.01 -10.08
CA PRO A 102 -15.68 8.95 -9.93
C PRO A 102 -15.22 9.15 -8.47
N ASP A 103 -16.09 8.87 -7.50
CA ASP A 103 -15.80 9.07 -6.09
C ASP A 103 -15.22 7.83 -5.40
N ASN A 104 -15.13 6.71 -6.11
CA ASN A 104 -14.60 5.49 -5.51
C ASN A 104 -13.12 5.64 -5.18
N ARG A 105 -12.73 5.16 -4.01
CA ARG A 105 -11.34 5.19 -3.55
C ARG A 105 -10.97 3.86 -2.92
N LEU A 106 -9.72 3.44 -3.15
CA LEU A 106 -9.13 2.34 -2.39
C LEU A 106 -8.79 2.89 -1.01
N ARG A 107 -9.26 2.20 0.03
CA ARG A 107 -8.94 2.55 1.41
C ARG A 107 -7.76 1.70 1.85
N LEU A 108 -6.69 2.37 2.27
CA LEU A 108 -5.43 1.74 2.65
C LEU A 108 -5.11 2.08 4.10
N THR A 109 -4.84 1.06 4.91
CA THR A 109 -4.28 1.23 6.24
C THR A 109 -2.97 0.48 6.33
N LEU A 110 -1.97 1.11 6.90
CA LEU A 110 -0.64 0.53 7.08
C LEU A 110 -0.26 0.54 8.55
N GLY A 111 0.24 -0.60 9.03
CA GLY A 111 0.94 -0.69 10.30
C GLY A 111 2.44 -0.74 10.05
N LEU A 112 3.22 -0.03 10.84
CA LEU A 112 4.67 0.02 10.70
C LEU A 112 5.33 -0.17 12.06
N ARG A 113 6.55 -0.68 12.05
CA ARG A 113 7.41 -0.70 13.23
C ARG A 113 8.82 -0.24 12.85
N LYS A 114 9.54 0.27 13.83
CA LYS A 114 10.95 0.67 13.64
C LYS A 114 11.85 -0.48 14.03
N VAL A 115 12.73 -0.89 13.12
CA VAL A 115 13.69 -1.97 13.33
C VAL A 115 15.09 -1.40 13.05
N ASN A 116 15.93 -1.37 14.06
CA ASN A 116 17.31 -0.85 13.94
C ASN A 116 17.34 0.57 13.33
N GLY A 117 16.42 1.43 13.75
CA GLY A 117 16.33 2.80 13.24
C GLY A 117 15.62 2.96 11.90
N HIS A 118 15.13 1.88 11.31
CA HIS A 118 14.41 1.90 10.02
C HIS A 118 12.95 1.54 10.20
N TRP A 119 12.08 2.30 9.55
CA TRP A 119 10.66 1.97 9.51
C TRP A 119 10.42 0.88 8.47
N VAL A 120 9.63 -0.13 8.85
CA VAL A 120 9.20 -1.20 7.95
C VAL A 120 7.69 -1.38 8.06
N VAL A 121 7.06 -1.71 6.94
CA VAL A 121 5.63 -2.01 6.88
C VAL A 121 5.42 -3.44 7.38
N THR A 122 4.57 -3.60 8.38
CA THR A 122 4.25 -4.90 8.97
C THR A 122 2.84 -5.37 8.65
N HIS A 123 1.99 -4.44 8.21
CA HIS A 123 0.60 -4.73 7.91
C HIS A 123 0.06 -3.78 6.85
N GLU A 124 -0.72 -4.32 5.92
CA GLU A 124 -1.51 -3.55 4.96
C GLU A 124 -2.94 -4.08 4.97
N HIS A 125 -3.88 -3.17 4.84
CA HIS A 125 -5.29 -3.50 4.66
C HIS A 125 -5.86 -2.64 3.53
N HIS A 126 -6.34 -3.30 2.49
CA HIS A 126 -6.89 -2.67 1.29
C HIS A 126 -8.36 -3.02 1.19
N SER A 127 -9.20 -2.02 0.94
CA SER A 127 -10.62 -2.28 0.74
C SER A 127 -11.26 -1.23 -0.17
N PHE A 128 -12.36 -1.61 -0.79
CA PHE A 128 -13.26 -0.67 -1.45
C PHE A 128 -14.59 -0.66 -0.73
N PRO A 129 -15.32 0.47 -0.74
CA PRO A 129 -16.68 0.49 -0.23
C PRO A 129 -17.56 -0.49 -1.02
N LEU A 130 -18.47 -1.13 -0.35
CA LEU A 130 -19.49 -1.92 -1.01
C LEU A 130 -20.48 -0.96 -1.69
N THR A 131 -20.68 -1.15 -2.97
CA THR A 131 -21.57 -0.28 -3.76
C THR A 131 -22.76 -1.04 -4.33
#